data_461ab859ee70aca4784ab123b4aedc2a
#
_entry.id   461ab859ee70aca4784ab123b4aedc2a
#
_cell.length_a   1.000
_cell.length_b   1.000
_cell.length_c   1.000
_cell.angle_alpha   90.00
_cell.angle_beta   90.00
_cell.angle_gamma   90.00
#
_symmetry.space_group_name_H-M   'P 1'
#
loop_
_entity.id
_entity.type
_entity.pdbx_description
1 polymer ?
#
loop_
_entity_poly.entity_id
_entity_poly.type
_entity_poly.pdbx_seq_one_letter_code
_entity_poly.pdbx_strand_id
1 'polypeptide(L)'
;QSVALAHDHQVLEPIHLLAALLKDSEDASRSLLERAGVNVGQLERRVEERLRAMPSVSGTDGDIQISRELGNILNLTEKEAMKRNDRYISTEMFLLALCEDKSEAGRLARECGLTRNAMEMAIAAVRGSDGADNPDAESQREALKKYTIDLTDLARRGKLDPVIGRDDEIRRTMQILQRRSKNNP
;
A
#
# COMPACT_ATOMS: atom_id res chain seq x y z
N GLN A 1 -9.10 14.55 -3.91
CA GLN A 1 -10.19 15.49 -4.31
C GLN A 1 -11.46 14.74 -4.70
N SER A 2 -11.40 13.71 -5.55
CA SER A 2 -12.56 12.95 -6.01
C SER A 2 -13.46 12.42 -4.88
N VAL A 3 -12.84 11.94 -3.77
CA VAL A 3 -13.61 11.46 -2.60
C VAL A 3 -14.36 12.60 -1.90
N ALA A 4 -13.73 13.77 -1.74
CA ALA A 4 -14.38 14.94 -1.13
C ALA A 4 -15.53 15.45 -2.01
N LEU A 5 -15.32 15.54 -3.32
CA LEU A 5 -16.38 15.90 -4.29
C LEU A 5 -17.55 14.93 -4.28
N ALA A 6 -17.28 13.62 -4.22
CA ALA A 6 -18.34 12.60 -4.18
C ALA A 6 -19.23 12.67 -2.92
N HIS A 7 -18.78 13.36 -1.88
CA HIS A 7 -19.52 13.57 -0.62
C HIS A 7 -19.92 15.03 -0.40
N ASP A 8 -19.77 15.90 -1.40
CA ASP A 8 -20.05 17.35 -1.31
C ASP A 8 -19.30 18.04 -0.15
N HIS A 9 -18.05 17.62 0.11
CA HIS A 9 -17.21 18.21 1.14
C HIS A 9 -16.35 19.35 0.57
N GLN A 10 -16.37 20.51 1.22
CA GLN A 10 -15.57 21.68 0.82
C GLN A 10 -14.14 21.68 1.39
N VAL A 11 -13.88 20.88 2.39
CA VAL A 11 -12.57 20.80 3.06
C VAL A 11 -11.99 19.39 2.89
N LEU A 12 -10.78 19.34 2.37
CA LEU A 12 -10.01 18.09 2.22
C LEU A 12 -9.28 17.79 3.53
N GLU A 13 -9.68 16.72 4.19
CA GLU A 13 -9.13 16.23 5.45
C GLU A 13 -8.32 14.93 5.24
N PRO A 14 -7.48 14.52 6.22
CA PRO A 14 -6.73 13.26 6.15
C PRO A 14 -7.59 12.02 5.87
N ILE A 15 -8.84 12.02 6.33
CA ILE A 15 -9.76 10.90 6.12
C ILE A 15 -10.12 10.69 4.64
N HIS A 16 -10.16 11.75 3.84
CA HIS A 16 -10.40 11.64 2.40
C HIS A 16 -9.24 10.95 1.68
N LEU A 17 -8.01 11.25 2.11
CA LEU A 17 -6.82 10.60 1.55
C LEU A 17 -6.77 9.13 1.96
N LEU A 18 -7.03 8.82 3.23
CA LEU A 18 -7.14 7.45 3.70
C LEU A 18 -8.21 6.67 2.94
N ALA A 19 -9.40 7.25 2.73
CA ALA A 19 -10.48 6.63 1.96
C ALA A 19 -10.08 6.36 0.50
N ALA A 20 -9.34 7.29 -0.12
CA ALA A 20 -8.84 7.10 -1.47
C ALA A 20 -7.88 5.90 -1.56
N LEU A 21 -6.92 5.82 -0.63
CA LEU A 21 -5.95 4.71 -0.58
C LEU A 21 -6.61 3.36 -0.30
N LEU A 22 -7.65 3.31 0.53
CA LEU A 22 -8.39 2.08 0.82
C LEU A 22 -9.24 1.61 -0.37
N LYS A 23 -9.75 2.53 -1.21
CA LYS A 23 -10.56 2.22 -2.39
C LYS A 23 -9.72 1.84 -3.61
N ASP A 24 -8.47 2.23 -3.66
CA ASP A 24 -7.58 1.90 -4.76
C ASP A 24 -7.14 0.44 -4.67
N SER A 25 -7.68 -0.38 -5.56
CA SER A 25 -7.34 -1.82 -5.63
C SER A 25 -5.94 -2.07 -6.20
N GLU A 26 -5.35 -1.07 -6.85
CA GLU A 26 -4.00 -1.15 -7.44
C GLU A 26 -2.91 -0.67 -6.47
N ASP A 27 -3.30 0.01 -5.39
CA ASP A 27 -2.37 0.51 -4.39
C ASP A 27 -1.94 -0.59 -3.40
N ALA A 28 -0.65 -0.64 -3.13
CA ALA A 28 -0.02 -1.49 -2.13
C ALA A 28 -0.54 -1.26 -0.70
N SER A 29 -1.18 -0.12 -0.44
CA SER A 29 -1.61 0.32 0.89
C SER A 29 -2.48 -0.69 1.61
N ARG A 30 -3.43 -1.32 0.90
CA ARG A 30 -4.30 -2.34 1.48
C ARG A 30 -3.51 -3.56 1.95
N SER A 31 -2.68 -4.11 1.08
CA SER A 31 -1.83 -5.27 1.39
C SER A 31 -0.86 -4.98 2.55
N LEU A 32 -0.35 -3.75 2.61
CA LEU A 32 0.56 -3.32 3.66
C LEU A 32 -0.14 -3.20 5.02
N LEU A 33 -1.35 -2.62 5.05
CA LEU A 33 -2.19 -2.54 6.25
C LEU A 33 -2.58 -3.93 6.78
N GLU A 34 -2.95 -4.85 5.89
CA GLU A 34 -3.26 -6.24 6.27
C GLU A 34 -2.04 -6.95 6.87
N ARG A 35 -0.85 -6.76 6.30
CA ARG A 35 0.42 -7.27 6.85
C ARG A 35 0.79 -6.66 8.20
N ALA A 36 0.44 -5.41 8.42
CA ALA A 36 0.60 -4.73 9.71
C ALA A 36 -0.46 -5.17 10.75
N GLY A 37 -1.35 -6.10 10.40
CA GLY A 37 -2.38 -6.63 11.31
C GLY A 37 -3.60 -5.74 11.46
N VAL A 38 -3.79 -4.76 10.58
CA VAL A 38 -4.96 -3.87 10.59
C VAL A 38 -6.18 -4.61 10.06
N ASN A 39 -7.32 -4.47 10.73
CA ASN A 39 -8.60 -4.93 10.22
C ASN A 39 -9.11 -3.95 9.15
N VAL A 40 -8.66 -4.13 7.91
CA VAL A 40 -8.94 -3.21 6.79
C VAL A 40 -10.44 -3.12 6.50
N GLY A 41 -11.18 -4.22 6.54
CA GLY A 41 -12.63 -4.20 6.30
C GLY A 41 -13.42 -3.43 7.37
N GLN A 42 -12.94 -3.43 8.62
CA GLN A 42 -13.52 -2.60 9.67
C GLN A 42 -13.12 -1.12 9.49
N LEU A 43 -11.87 -0.86 9.12
CA LEU A 43 -11.37 0.48 8.85
C LEU A 43 -12.16 1.14 7.71
N GLU A 44 -12.34 0.44 6.59
CA GLU A 44 -13.13 0.94 5.46
C GLU A 44 -14.55 1.35 5.85
N ARG A 45 -15.25 0.48 6.58
CA ARG A 45 -16.61 0.78 7.04
C ARG A 45 -16.64 2.03 7.92
N ARG A 46 -15.74 2.13 8.88
CA ARG A 46 -15.70 3.27 9.82
C ARG A 46 -15.32 4.58 9.12
N VAL A 47 -14.41 4.52 8.15
CA VAL A 47 -14.04 5.67 7.32
C VAL A 47 -15.24 6.13 6.49
N GLU A 48 -15.97 5.21 5.86
CA GLU A 48 -17.15 5.52 5.06
C GLU A 48 -18.30 6.09 5.93
N GLU A 49 -18.55 5.50 7.10
CA GLU A 49 -19.54 6.02 8.08
C GLU A 49 -19.18 7.44 8.49
N ARG A 50 -17.90 7.70 8.73
CA ARG A 50 -17.45 9.04 9.13
C ARG A 50 -17.58 10.06 7.99
N LEU A 51 -17.22 9.68 6.77
CA LEU A 51 -17.41 10.55 5.60
C LEU A 51 -18.89 10.94 5.42
N ARG A 52 -19.80 9.99 5.59
CA ARG A 52 -21.24 10.28 5.51
C ARG A 52 -21.76 11.19 6.63
N ALA A 53 -21.10 11.16 7.78
CA ALA A 53 -21.48 11.99 8.95
C ALA A 53 -20.86 13.40 8.93
N MET A 54 -19.95 13.67 8.00
CA MET A 54 -19.35 15.00 7.85
C MET A 54 -20.35 15.98 7.21
N PRO A 55 -20.25 17.28 7.54
CA PRO A 55 -21.09 18.30 6.93
C PRO A 55 -20.86 18.37 5.42
N SER A 56 -21.93 18.28 4.64
CA SER A 56 -21.92 18.46 3.19
C SER A 56 -22.58 19.78 2.80
N VAL A 57 -22.10 20.42 1.75
CA VAL A 57 -22.66 21.66 1.23
C VAL A 57 -22.92 21.48 -0.27
N SER A 58 -24.18 21.28 -0.63
CA SER A 58 -24.59 21.11 -2.02
C SER A 58 -24.60 22.45 -2.78
N GLY A 59 -24.13 22.43 -4.01
CA GLY A 59 -24.32 23.56 -4.96
C GLY A 59 -23.22 24.60 -4.98
N THR A 60 -22.04 24.31 -4.47
CA THR A 60 -20.87 25.18 -4.64
C THR A 60 -19.87 24.58 -5.63
N ASP A 61 -19.71 25.22 -6.79
CA ASP A 61 -18.54 25.06 -7.68
C ASP A 61 -17.29 25.68 -7.03
N GLY A 62 -17.14 25.56 -5.69
CA GLY A 62 -16.10 26.21 -4.93
C GLY A 62 -14.80 25.41 -4.88
N ASP A 63 -13.72 26.12 -4.76
CA ASP A 63 -12.39 25.56 -4.51
C ASP A 63 -12.39 24.72 -3.21
N ILE A 64 -12.00 23.46 -3.31
CA ILE A 64 -11.82 22.57 -2.14
C ILE A 64 -10.61 23.08 -1.37
N GLN A 65 -10.81 23.46 -0.12
CA GLN A 65 -9.76 23.92 0.76
C GLN A 65 -9.04 22.73 1.44
N ILE A 66 -7.75 22.85 1.61
CA ILE A 66 -6.96 21.86 2.37
C ILE A 66 -7.06 22.18 3.85
N SER A 67 -7.45 21.20 4.68
CA SER A 67 -7.49 21.36 6.13
C SER A 67 -6.09 21.52 6.71
N ARG A 68 -5.99 22.22 7.85
CA ARG A 68 -4.74 22.30 8.61
C ARG A 68 -4.23 20.92 9.04
N GLU A 69 -5.13 20.01 9.34
CA GLU A 69 -4.82 18.63 9.73
C GLU A 69 -4.18 17.85 8.58
N LEU A 70 -4.69 18.02 7.35
CA LEU A 70 -4.07 17.41 6.17
C LEU A 70 -2.68 17.99 5.91
N GLY A 71 -2.49 19.30 6.05
CA GLY A 71 -1.16 19.92 5.98
C GLY A 71 -0.19 19.35 7.01
N ASN A 72 -0.65 19.15 8.24
CA ASN A 72 0.19 18.60 9.31
C ASN A 72 0.61 17.15 9.03
N ILE A 73 -0.29 16.28 8.59
CA ILE A 73 0.07 14.87 8.29
C ILE A 73 0.98 14.78 7.08
N LEU A 74 0.82 15.62 6.05
CA LEU A 74 1.72 15.66 4.91
C LEU A 74 3.14 16.08 5.32
N ASN A 75 3.28 17.04 6.23
CA ASN A 75 4.58 17.39 6.81
C ASN A 75 5.20 16.24 7.62
N LEU A 76 4.39 15.44 8.33
CA LEU A 76 4.87 14.24 9.01
C LEU A 76 5.32 13.19 8.01
N THR A 77 4.57 13.00 6.93
CA THR A 77 4.91 12.08 5.84
C THR A 77 6.26 12.43 5.20
N GLU A 78 6.50 13.71 4.91
CA GLU A 78 7.77 14.20 4.39
C GLU A 78 8.93 13.91 5.36
N LYS A 79 8.74 14.15 6.65
CA LYS A 79 9.75 13.82 7.67
C LYS A 79 10.08 12.34 7.71
N GLU A 80 9.10 11.45 7.56
CA GLU A 80 9.33 10.00 7.51
C GLU A 80 10.12 9.60 6.25
N ALA A 81 9.82 10.21 5.09
CA ALA A 81 10.60 10.01 3.86
C ALA A 81 12.06 10.47 4.02
N MET A 82 12.27 11.67 4.60
CA MET A 82 13.62 12.21 4.86
C MET A 82 14.44 11.32 5.79
N LYS A 83 13.85 10.77 6.84
CA LYS A 83 14.54 9.84 7.77
C LYS A 83 15.08 8.59 7.07
N ARG A 84 14.44 8.19 5.98
CA ARG A 84 14.78 7.00 5.19
C ARG A 84 15.65 7.31 3.98
N ASN A 85 15.99 8.59 3.76
CA ASN A 85 16.66 9.09 2.56
C ASN A 85 15.89 8.79 1.26
N ASP A 86 14.57 8.69 1.33
CA ASP A 86 13.72 8.51 0.16
C ASP A 86 13.66 9.84 -0.61
N ARG A 87 13.81 9.77 -1.94
CA ARG A 87 13.69 10.95 -2.83
C ARG A 87 12.25 11.31 -3.10
N TYR A 88 11.35 10.35 -2.99
CA TYR A 88 9.93 10.50 -3.25
C TYR A 88 9.11 10.11 -2.03
N ILE A 89 8.02 10.83 -1.82
CA ILE A 89 7.05 10.49 -0.80
C ILE A 89 6.19 9.35 -1.32
N SER A 90 6.23 8.21 -0.64
CA SER A 90 5.41 7.04 -0.94
C SER A 90 4.19 6.95 -0.02
N THR A 91 3.18 6.18 -0.41
CA THR A 91 1.99 5.93 0.39
C THR A 91 2.31 5.24 1.72
N GLU A 92 3.36 4.41 1.75
CA GLU A 92 3.89 3.79 2.97
C GLU A 92 4.29 4.83 4.03
N MET A 93 4.86 5.97 3.62
CA MET A 93 5.26 7.05 4.53
C MET A 93 4.03 7.77 5.11
N PHE A 94 2.97 7.91 4.31
CA PHE A 94 1.70 8.41 4.80
C PHE A 94 1.08 7.47 5.85
N LEU A 95 1.10 6.17 5.62
CA LEU A 95 0.60 5.19 6.58
C LEU A 95 1.41 5.18 7.88
N LEU A 96 2.73 5.39 7.82
CA LEU A 96 3.57 5.59 9.01
C LEU A 96 3.21 6.88 9.75
N ALA A 97 3.05 7.98 9.02
CA ALA A 97 2.64 9.25 9.63
C ALA A 97 1.28 9.14 10.31
N LEU A 98 0.36 8.34 9.75
CA LEU A 98 -0.96 8.09 10.31
C LEU A 98 -0.91 7.42 11.68
N CYS A 99 0.14 6.64 11.99
CA CYS A 99 0.33 6.04 13.32
C CYS A 99 0.44 7.07 14.44
N GLU A 100 1.03 8.24 14.15
CA GLU A 100 1.26 9.33 15.11
C GLU A 100 0.29 10.50 14.94
N ASP A 101 -0.48 10.50 13.85
CA ASP A 101 -1.41 11.57 13.52
C ASP A 101 -2.55 11.65 14.52
N LYS A 102 -2.88 12.89 14.93
CA LYS A 102 -3.94 13.16 15.92
C LYS A 102 -5.31 13.39 15.29
N SER A 103 -5.38 13.43 13.97
CA SER A 103 -6.66 13.55 13.26
C SER A 103 -7.55 12.33 13.47
N GLU A 104 -8.79 12.46 13.05
CA GLU A 104 -9.75 11.37 13.14
C GLU A 104 -9.31 10.15 12.29
N ALA A 105 -8.68 10.38 11.13
CA ALA A 105 -8.12 9.31 10.30
C ALA A 105 -7.09 8.47 11.07
N GLY A 106 -6.14 9.12 11.75
CA GLY A 106 -5.15 8.43 12.58
C GLY A 106 -5.79 7.69 13.76
N ARG A 107 -6.80 8.29 14.40
CA ARG A 107 -7.54 7.64 15.48
C ARG A 107 -8.23 6.35 15.01
N LEU A 108 -9.00 6.42 13.90
CA LEU A 108 -9.70 5.27 13.33
C LEU A 108 -8.73 4.14 12.94
N ALA A 109 -7.61 4.49 12.31
CA ALA A 109 -6.60 3.52 11.92
C ALA A 109 -6.00 2.78 13.13
N ARG A 110 -5.65 3.50 14.21
CA ARG A 110 -5.14 2.90 15.46
C ARG A 110 -6.18 2.02 16.15
N GLU A 111 -7.44 2.44 16.20
CA GLU A 111 -8.54 1.64 16.77
C GLU A 111 -8.80 0.36 15.96
N CYS A 112 -8.44 0.33 14.67
CA CYS A 112 -8.49 -0.85 13.82
C CYS A 112 -7.19 -1.68 13.84
N GLY A 113 -6.23 -1.36 14.71
CA GLY A 113 -5.02 -2.15 14.93
C GLY A 113 -3.75 -1.58 14.33
N LEU A 114 -3.77 -0.38 13.72
CA LEU A 114 -2.55 0.23 13.19
C LEU A 114 -1.60 0.61 14.32
N THR A 115 -0.40 0.05 14.29
CA THR A 115 0.71 0.41 15.20
C THR A 115 1.97 0.73 14.40
N ARG A 116 2.78 1.65 14.90
CA ARG A 116 4.02 2.06 14.23
C ARG A 116 4.97 0.87 14.00
N ASN A 117 5.19 0.07 15.05
CA ASN A 117 6.11 -1.06 14.98
C ASN A 117 5.68 -2.10 13.93
N ALA A 118 4.40 -2.48 13.91
CA ALA A 118 3.88 -3.42 12.92
C ALA A 118 3.98 -2.87 11.49
N MET A 119 3.72 -1.56 11.31
CA MET A 119 3.83 -0.92 10.01
C MET A 119 5.29 -0.86 9.54
N GLU A 120 6.25 -0.53 10.41
CA GLU A 120 7.67 -0.54 10.08
C GLU A 120 8.17 -1.93 9.68
N MET A 121 7.72 -2.97 10.37
CA MET A 121 8.01 -4.36 10.01
C MET A 121 7.41 -4.75 8.66
N ALA A 122 6.16 -4.36 8.42
CA ALA A 122 5.48 -4.62 7.14
C ALA A 122 6.18 -3.93 5.97
N ILE A 123 6.59 -2.67 6.14
CA ILE A 123 7.35 -1.92 5.13
C ILE A 123 8.71 -2.58 4.88
N ALA A 124 9.45 -2.95 5.92
CA ALA A 124 10.74 -3.62 5.78
C ALA A 124 10.62 -4.94 5.02
N ALA A 125 9.55 -5.70 5.24
CA ALA A 125 9.28 -6.95 4.55
C ALA A 125 8.95 -6.76 3.05
N VAL A 126 8.41 -5.60 2.65
CA VAL A 126 8.06 -5.29 1.25
C VAL A 126 9.22 -4.62 0.52
N ARG A 127 9.90 -3.68 1.17
CA ARG A 127 10.99 -2.88 0.56
C ARG A 127 12.30 -3.64 0.45
N GLY A 128 12.59 -4.57 1.38
CA GLY A 128 13.95 -5.09 1.52
C GLY A 128 14.93 -3.96 1.83
N SER A 129 16.00 -3.84 1.02
CA SER A 129 17.02 -2.78 1.13
C SER A 129 16.75 -1.57 0.23
N ASP A 130 15.69 -1.58 -0.57
CA ASP A 130 15.50 -0.60 -1.63
C ASP A 130 14.72 0.64 -1.17
N GLY A 131 15.31 1.83 -1.34
CA GLY A 131 14.65 3.12 -1.13
C GLY A 131 13.64 3.47 -2.24
N ALA A 132 12.84 4.52 -2.03
CA ALA A 132 11.95 5.07 -3.06
C ALA A 132 12.72 6.08 -3.93
N ASP A 133 13.56 5.58 -4.87
CA ASP A 133 14.44 6.40 -5.70
C ASP A 133 13.79 6.88 -7.00
N ASN A 134 12.61 6.37 -7.35
CA ASN A 134 11.84 6.82 -8.51
C ASN A 134 10.33 6.90 -8.18
N PRO A 135 9.54 7.69 -8.95
CA PRO A 135 8.09 7.84 -8.72
C PRO A 135 7.30 6.53 -8.82
N ASP A 136 7.80 5.58 -9.62
CA ASP A 136 7.13 4.31 -9.92
C ASP A 136 7.65 3.15 -9.05
N ALA A 137 8.48 3.41 -8.04
CA ALA A 137 9.10 2.38 -7.20
C ALA A 137 8.06 1.46 -6.53
N GLU A 138 6.95 2.00 -6.08
CA GLU A 138 5.84 1.27 -5.49
C GLU A 138 5.15 0.35 -6.50
N SER A 139 4.79 0.89 -7.66
CA SER A 139 4.16 0.14 -8.75
C SER A 139 5.05 -0.99 -9.28
N GLN A 140 6.35 -0.75 -9.37
CA GLN A 140 7.31 -1.76 -9.83
C GLN A 140 7.48 -2.92 -8.85
N ARG A 141 7.43 -2.65 -7.53
CA ARG A 141 7.52 -3.70 -6.51
C ARG A 141 6.32 -4.65 -6.54
N GLU A 142 5.16 -4.14 -6.85
CA GLU A 142 3.94 -4.95 -6.94
C GLU A 142 3.73 -5.58 -8.33
N ALA A 143 4.39 -5.07 -9.38
CA ALA A 143 4.27 -5.60 -10.73
C ALA A 143 4.60 -7.11 -10.79
N LEU A 144 5.64 -7.55 -10.09
CA LEU A 144 5.97 -8.98 -10.02
C LEU A 144 4.84 -9.80 -9.40
N LYS A 145 4.22 -9.34 -8.31
CA LYS A 145 3.09 -10.06 -7.69
C LYS A 145 1.84 -10.04 -8.54
N LYS A 146 1.60 -8.93 -9.26
CA LYS A 146 0.40 -8.74 -10.08
C LYS A 146 0.47 -9.50 -11.41
N TYR A 147 1.66 -9.58 -12.00
CA TYR A 147 1.85 -10.13 -13.35
C TYR A 147 2.66 -11.42 -13.42
N THR A 148 3.12 -11.95 -12.28
CA THR A 148 3.88 -13.19 -12.24
C THR A 148 3.32 -14.17 -11.20
N ILE A 149 3.62 -15.44 -11.40
CA ILE A 149 3.26 -16.52 -10.47
C ILE A 149 4.57 -17.09 -9.93
N ASP A 150 4.71 -17.16 -8.61
CA ASP A 150 5.83 -17.86 -7.97
C ASP A 150 5.64 -19.37 -8.07
N LEU A 151 6.26 -19.95 -9.09
CA LEU A 151 6.21 -21.40 -9.34
C LEU A 151 6.88 -22.19 -8.22
N THR A 152 7.86 -21.62 -7.53
CA THR A 152 8.55 -22.27 -6.41
C THR A 152 7.61 -22.40 -5.20
N ASP A 153 6.83 -21.36 -4.92
CA ASP A 153 5.81 -21.39 -3.87
C ASP A 153 4.67 -22.36 -4.22
N LEU A 154 4.21 -22.37 -5.48
CA LEU A 154 3.22 -23.36 -5.95
C LEU A 154 3.72 -24.80 -5.81
N ALA A 155 5.00 -25.05 -6.11
CA ALA A 155 5.61 -26.36 -5.94
C ALA A 155 5.64 -26.78 -4.45
N ARG A 156 6.05 -25.88 -3.55
CA ARG A 156 6.07 -26.14 -2.10
C ARG A 156 4.69 -26.45 -1.54
N ARG A 157 3.65 -25.84 -2.10
CA ARG A 157 2.24 -26.07 -1.71
C ARG A 157 1.60 -27.25 -2.41
N GLY A 158 2.34 -27.98 -3.24
CA GLY A 158 1.82 -29.13 -4.00
C GLY A 158 0.72 -28.75 -5.01
N LYS A 159 0.71 -27.52 -5.51
CA LYS A 159 -0.29 -27.01 -6.47
C LYS A 159 0.14 -27.10 -7.93
N LEU A 160 1.32 -27.66 -8.20
CA LEU A 160 1.76 -27.94 -9.56
C LEU A 160 1.32 -29.34 -9.96
N ASP A 161 0.92 -29.50 -11.22
CA ASP A 161 0.61 -30.81 -11.78
C ASP A 161 1.84 -31.72 -11.76
N PRO A 162 1.67 -33.02 -11.46
CA PRO A 162 2.76 -33.98 -11.48
C PRO A 162 3.29 -34.16 -12.90
N VAL A 163 4.59 -34.03 -13.07
CA VAL A 163 5.27 -34.27 -14.36
C VAL A 163 5.72 -35.70 -14.40
N ILE A 164 5.19 -36.49 -15.36
CA ILE A 164 5.49 -37.90 -15.53
C ILE A 164 6.15 -38.13 -16.89
N GLY A 165 7.25 -38.86 -16.91
CA GLY A 165 7.92 -39.27 -18.16
C GLY A 165 8.71 -38.16 -18.89
N ARG A 166 9.13 -37.10 -18.16
CA ARG A 166 9.91 -36.00 -18.71
C ARG A 166 11.28 -35.82 -18.01
N ASP A 167 11.88 -36.89 -17.57
CA ASP A 167 13.10 -36.83 -16.74
C ASP A 167 14.29 -36.21 -17.47
N ASP A 168 14.42 -36.46 -18.77
CA ASP A 168 15.52 -35.92 -19.57
C ASP A 168 15.36 -34.39 -19.82
N GLU A 169 14.14 -33.94 -20.08
CA GLU A 169 13.83 -32.53 -20.26
C GLU A 169 14.01 -31.75 -18.95
N ILE A 170 13.59 -32.33 -17.82
CA ILE A 170 13.79 -31.74 -16.48
C ILE A 170 15.28 -31.63 -16.18
N ARG A 171 16.05 -32.69 -16.44
CA ARG A 171 17.51 -32.68 -16.21
C ARG A 171 18.20 -31.63 -17.08
N ARG A 172 17.80 -31.53 -18.35
CA ARG A 172 18.35 -30.54 -19.27
C ARG A 172 17.99 -29.11 -18.87
N THR A 173 16.76 -28.88 -18.46
CA THR A 173 16.29 -27.58 -17.94
C THR A 173 17.09 -27.16 -16.70
N MET A 174 17.30 -28.05 -15.74
CA MET A 174 18.12 -27.78 -14.55
C MET A 174 19.57 -27.44 -14.95
N GLN A 175 20.16 -28.15 -15.91
CA GLN A 175 21.51 -27.86 -16.38
C GLN A 175 21.63 -26.47 -17.03
N ILE A 176 20.58 -26.04 -17.77
CA ILE A 176 20.57 -24.71 -18.40
C ILE A 176 20.39 -23.63 -17.35
N LEU A 177 19.47 -23.78 -16.41
CA LEU A 177 19.22 -22.81 -15.34
C LEU A 177 20.42 -22.61 -14.41
N GLN A 178 21.26 -23.63 -14.23
CA GLN A 178 22.49 -23.55 -13.43
C GLN A 178 23.63 -22.77 -14.11
N ARG A 179 23.51 -22.44 -15.40
CA ARG A 179 24.55 -21.69 -16.12
C ARG A 179 24.61 -20.24 -15.60
N ARG A 180 25.82 -19.69 -15.55
CA ARG A 180 26.06 -18.30 -15.15
C ARG A 180 25.52 -17.28 -16.15
N SER A 181 25.43 -17.63 -17.41
CA SER A 181 24.89 -16.82 -18.52
C SER A 181 24.22 -17.71 -19.54
N LYS A 182 23.32 -17.15 -20.36
CA LYS A 182 22.51 -17.90 -21.33
C LYS A 182 21.73 -19.04 -20.68
N ASN A 183 21.05 -18.72 -19.59
CA ASN A 183 20.31 -19.65 -18.73
C ASN A 183 18.81 -19.70 -19.00
N ASN A 184 18.36 -19.24 -20.14
CA ASN A 184 16.98 -19.42 -20.61
C ASN A 184 16.83 -20.84 -21.22
N PRO A 185 16.00 -21.73 -20.61
CA PRO A 185 15.73 -23.05 -21.13
C PRO A 185 14.80 -23.03 -22.32
#